data_8b1b5b7347eb6b132776946a5c9a04b9
#
_entry.id   8b1b5b7347eb6b132776946a5c9a04b9
#
_cell.length_a   1.000
_cell.length_b   1.000
_cell.length_c   1.000
_cell.angle_alpha   90.00
_cell.angle_beta   90.00
_cell.angle_gamma   90.00
#
_symmetry.space_group_name_H-M   'P 1'
#
loop_
_entity.id
_entity.type
_entity.pdbx_description
1 polymer ?
#
loop_
_entity_poly.entity_id
_entity_poly.type
_entity_poly.pdbx_seq_one_letter_code
_entity_poly.pdbx_strand_id
1 'polypeptide(L)'
;DYDIVENELTDKSGIERINAIIFGLDTSTLIPYVLYILKNVANDNDRNQLFEFLETYIMRRIIVHANTKNYNQLFTERLINNEILSKEQFVTYLGGQADKVNFLPTDNELKIGFDTAQLINKQAAGILYFIESKIRNRQLQSTQLLGINKYSLEHLMPKKWENHWGKLPSQEEKIKRNRKLLTLGNLTIIT
;
A
#
# COMPACT_ATOMS: atom_id res chain seq x y z
N ASP A 1 -9.52 17.56 -2.80
CA ASP A 1 -10.97 17.45 -2.79
C ASP A 1 -11.41 16.26 -1.94
N TYR A 2 -12.40 16.48 -1.10
CA TYR A 2 -12.94 15.50 -0.15
C TYR A 2 -13.48 14.23 -0.83
N ASP A 3 -13.96 14.34 -2.06
CA ASP A 3 -14.56 13.24 -2.82
C ASP A 3 -13.57 12.14 -3.23
N ILE A 4 -12.27 12.43 -3.27
CA ILE A 4 -11.25 11.48 -3.77
C ILE A 4 -11.16 10.21 -2.93
N VAL A 5 -11.31 10.31 -1.60
CA VAL A 5 -11.26 9.15 -0.69
C VAL A 5 -12.63 8.58 -0.36
N GLU A 6 -13.70 9.23 -0.83
CA GLU A 6 -15.07 8.77 -0.64
C GLU A 6 -15.57 7.91 -1.79
N ASN A 7 -14.92 8.01 -2.96
CA ASN A 7 -15.30 7.27 -4.15
C ASN A 7 -14.71 5.85 -4.18
N GLU A 8 -15.45 4.96 -4.83
CA GLU A 8 -15.00 3.60 -5.11
C GLU A 8 -13.73 3.62 -5.96
N LEU A 9 -12.72 2.85 -5.55
CA LEU A 9 -11.57 2.55 -6.39
C LEU A 9 -11.90 1.48 -7.43
N THR A 10 -11.48 1.72 -8.67
CA THR A 10 -11.49 0.69 -9.70
C THR A 10 -10.19 -0.11 -9.69
N ASP A 11 -10.17 -1.26 -10.38
CA ASP A 11 -8.97 -2.07 -10.61
C ASP A 11 -7.99 -1.40 -11.60
N LYS A 12 -8.47 -0.40 -12.35
CA LYS A 12 -7.67 0.30 -13.38
C LYS A 12 -6.66 1.24 -12.74
N SER A 13 -5.41 1.09 -13.13
CA SER A 13 -4.34 2.00 -12.74
C SER A 13 -4.59 3.41 -13.27
N GLY A 14 -4.29 4.42 -12.48
CA GLY A 14 -4.53 5.80 -12.84
C GLY A 14 -4.41 6.75 -11.65
N ILE A 15 -4.77 8.01 -11.90
CA ILE A 15 -4.63 9.07 -10.90
C ILE A 15 -5.54 8.86 -9.67
N GLU A 16 -6.71 8.24 -9.83
CA GLU A 16 -7.61 7.96 -8.70
C GLU A 16 -6.94 7.07 -7.65
N ARG A 17 -6.21 6.05 -8.09
CA ARG A 17 -5.50 5.15 -7.19
C ARG A 17 -4.34 5.86 -6.49
N ILE A 18 -3.60 6.71 -7.21
CA ILE A 18 -2.54 7.55 -6.63
C ILE A 18 -3.12 8.54 -5.61
N ASN A 19 -4.26 9.15 -5.90
CA ASN A 19 -4.95 10.04 -4.96
C ASN A 19 -5.39 9.29 -3.69
N ALA A 20 -5.87 8.06 -3.82
CA ALA A 20 -6.20 7.23 -2.65
C ALA A 20 -4.96 6.92 -1.78
N ILE A 21 -3.77 6.75 -2.38
CA ILE A 21 -2.51 6.64 -1.64
C ILE A 21 -2.15 7.95 -0.95
N ILE A 22 -2.19 9.07 -1.68
CA ILE A 22 -1.81 10.37 -1.14
C ILE A 22 -2.69 10.75 0.06
N PHE A 23 -4.00 10.70 -0.10
CA PHE A 23 -4.97 11.19 0.87
C PHE A 23 -5.45 10.10 1.84
N GLY A 24 -5.62 8.87 1.35
CA GLY A 24 -6.06 7.73 2.16
C GLY A 24 -4.96 7.16 3.05
N LEU A 25 -3.69 7.20 2.62
CA LEU A 25 -2.54 6.68 3.37
C LEU A 25 -1.57 7.77 3.87
N ASP A 26 -1.97 9.06 3.82
CA ASP A 26 -1.16 10.21 4.27
C ASP A 26 0.23 10.29 3.62
N THR A 27 0.33 9.98 2.32
CA THR A 27 1.59 9.98 1.59
C THR A 27 1.73 11.24 0.71
N SER A 28 1.51 12.42 1.30
CA SER A 28 1.50 13.72 0.60
C SER A 28 2.84 14.09 -0.04
N THR A 29 3.93 13.47 0.38
CA THR A 29 5.25 13.63 -0.24
C THR A 29 5.30 13.20 -1.71
N LEU A 30 4.32 12.44 -2.19
CA LEU A 30 4.20 12.07 -3.61
C LEU A 30 3.73 13.23 -4.51
N ILE A 31 3.03 14.21 -3.96
CA ILE A 31 2.34 15.27 -4.72
C ILE A 31 3.26 15.97 -5.74
N PRO A 32 4.47 16.43 -5.39
CA PRO A 32 5.34 17.11 -6.36
C PRO A 32 5.69 16.23 -7.56
N TYR A 33 6.01 14.96 -7.33
CA TYR A 33 6.34 14.05 -8.43
C TYR A 33 5.12 13.69 -9.27
N VAL A 34 3.97 13.50 -8.67
CA VAL A 34 2.70 13.25 -9.39
C VAL A 34 2.34 14.43 -10.30
N LEU A 35 2.46 15.66 -9.80
CA LEU A 35 2.24 16.87 -10.61
C LEU A 35 3.27 16.99 -11.76
N TYR A 36 4.52 16.60 -11.50
CA TYR A 36 5.57 16.58 -12.52
C TYR A 36 5.24 15.57 -13.64
N ILE A 37 4.77 14.36 -13.27
CA ILE A 37 4.31 13.35 -14.24
C ILE A 37 3.13 13.89 -15.07
N LEU A 38 2.11 14.43 -14.41
CA LEU A 38 0.91 14.96 -15.09
C LEU A 38 1.24 16.06 -16.08
N LYS A 39 2.25 16.88 -15.78
CA LYS A 39 2.70 17.98 -16.66
C LYS A 39 3.50 17.49 -17.86
N ASN A 40 4.33 16.46 -17.70
CA ASN A 40 5.35 16.09 -18.68
C ASN A 40 5.05 14.81 -19.46
N VAL A 41 4.13 13.95 -18.97
CA VAL A 41 3.72 12.70 -19.66
C VAL A 41 2.34 12.90 -20.26
N ALA A 42 2.28 13.24 -21.55
CA ALA A 42 1.02 13.51 -22.26
C ALA A 42 0.23 12.23 -22.59
N ASN A 43 0.92 11.11 -22.86
CA ASN A 43 0.29 9.85 -23.20
C ASN A 43 -0.32 9.20 -21.95
N ASP A 44 -1.63 8.96 -21.97
CA ASP A 44 -2.36 8.40 -20.83
C ASP A 44 -1.91 6.99 -20.47
N ASN A 45 -1.56 6.15 -21.46
CA ASN A 45 -1.12 4.79 -21.19
C ASN A 45 0.24 4.78 -20.48
N ASP A 46 1.20 5.58 -20.95
CA ASP A 46 2.54 5.68 -20.36
C ASP A 46 2.44 6.26 -18.94
N ARG A 47 1.60 7.26 -18.76
CA ARG A 47 1.32 7.86 -17.46
C ARG A 47 0.71 6.83 -16.48
N ASN A 48 -0.27 6.05 -16.94
CA ASN A 48 -0.93 5.04 -16.12
C ASN A 48 0.03 3.89 -15.76
N GLN A 49 0.94 3.48 -16.64
CA GLN A 49 1.98 2.51 -16.34
C GLN A 49 2.94 3.02 -15.25
N LEU A 50 3.32 4.29 -15.32
CA LEU A 50 4.16 4.89 -14.29
C LEU A 50 3.44 5.01 -12.95
N PHE A 51 2.15 5.39 -12.96
CA PHE A 51 1.31 5.42 -11.75
C PHE A 51 1.11 4.02 -11.15
N GLU A 52 0.92 2.99 -11.97
CA GLU A 52 0.84 1.60 -11.50
C GLU A 52 2.14 1.17 -10.81
N PHE A 53 3.26 1.54 -11.40
CA PHE A 53 4.56 1.24 -10.79
C PHE A 53 4.76 2.02 -9.47
N LEU A 54 4.37 3.29 -9.42
CA LEU A 54 4.42 4.11 -8.22
C LEU A 54 3.54 3.53 -7.10
N GLU A 55 2.30 3.12 -7.41
CA GLU A 55 1.43 2.38 -6.49
C GLU A 55 2.13 1.12 -5.97
N THR A 56 2.64 0.29 -6.87
CA THR A 56 3.37 -0.94 -6.53
C THR A 56 4.55 -0.65 -5.60
N TYR A 57 5.33 0.35 -5.90
CA TYR A 57 6.49 0.76 -5.11
C TYR A 57 6.08 1.15 -3.68
N ILE A 58 5.08 2.00 -3.53
CA ILE A 58 4.61 2.45 -2.22
C ILE A 58 4.01 1.30 -1.42
N MET A 59 3.11 0.50 -2.03
CA MET A 59 2.46 -0.62 -1.34
C MET A 59 3.47 -1.67 -0.86
N ARG A 60 4.43 -2.06 -1.72
CA ARG A 60 5.49 -2.98 -1.34
C ARG A 60 6.29 -2.47 -0.14
N ARG A 61 6.65 -1.21 -0.14
CA ARG A 61 7.42 -0.60 0.95
C ARG A 61 6.65 -0.50 2.26
N ILE A 62 5.35 -0.24 2.21
CA ILE A 62 4.48 -0.28 3.41
C ILE A 62 4.46 -1.70 3.97
N ILE A 63 4.24 -2.73 3.13
CA ILE A 63 4.14 -4.14 3.55
C ILE A 63 5.43 -4.62 4.23
N VAL A 64 6.61 -4.22 3.75
CA VAL A 64 7.89 -4.58 4.40
C VAL A 64 8.30 -3.61 5.50
N HIS A 65 7.43 -2.66 5.86
CA HIS A 65 7.70 -1.65 6.87
C HIS A 65 8.99 -0.85 6.61
N ALA A 66 9.24 -0.54 5.31
CA ALA A 66 10.42 0.20 4.90
C ALA A 66 10.39 1.65 5.40
N ASN A 67 11.57 2.18 5.70
CA ASN A 67 11.72 3.56 6.16
C ASN A 67 11.33 4.57 5.08
N THR A 68 10.53 5.58 5.44
CA THR A 68 10.02 6.62 4.54
C THR A 68 10.72 7.98 4.70
N LYS A 69 11.74 8.09 5.57
CA LYS A 69 12.43 9.35 5.87
C LYS A 69 12.94 10.08 4.61
N ASN A 70 13.35 9.32 3.60
CA ASN A 70 13.90 9.88 2.36
C ASN A 70 12.85 10.13 1.26
N TYR A 71 11.56 9.89 1.52
CA TYR A 71 10.50 10.11 0.52
C TYR A 71 10.44 11.57 0.07
N ASN A 72 10.61 12.50 0.99
CA ASN A 72 10.63 13.91 0.62
C ASN A 72 11.72 14.17 -0.45
N GLN A 73 12.97 13.82 -0.15
CA GLN A 73 14.07 14.00 -1.10
C GLN A 73 13.87 13.19 -2.40
N LEU A 74 13.38 11.95 -2.30
CA LEU A 74 13.14 11.12 -3.47
C LEU A 74 12.15 11.77 -4.43
N PHE A 75 10.97 12.14 -3.94
CA PHE A 75 9.84 12.58 -4.77
C PHE A 75 9.85 14.09 -5.10
N THR A 76 10.53 14.94 -4.31
CA THR A 76 10.58 16.38 -4.61
C THR A 76 11.82 16.78 -5.40
N GLU A 77 12.90 16.00 -5.30
CA GLU A 77 14.18 16.37 -5.90
C GLU A 77 14.70 15.30 -6.86
N ARG A 78 15.00 14.10 -6.35
CA ARG A 78 15.77 13.11 -7.09
C ARG A 78 15.09 12.64 -8.38
N LEU A 79 13.81 12.21 -8.29
CA LEU A 79 13.10 11.71 -9.47
C LEU A 79 12.83 12.84 -10.49
N ILE A 80 12.55 14.04 -10.01
CA ILE A 80 12.31 15.21 -10.86
C ILE A 80 13.59 15.66 -11.54
N ASN A 81 14.69 15.82 -10.80
CA ASN A 81 15.97 16.28 -11.35
C ASN A 81 16.63 15.28 -12.32
N ASN A 82 16.30 13.99 -12.18
CA ASN A 82 16.75 12.95 -13.11
C ASN A 82 15.73 12.67 -14.23
N GLU A 83 14.70 13.50 -14.36
CA GLU A 83 13.68 13.42 -15.42
C GLU A 83 13.05 12.01 -15.56
N ILE A 84 12.75 11.38 -14.42
CA ILE A 84 12.16 10.04 -14.39
C ILE A 84 10.67 10.14 -14.78
N LEU A 85 10.36 9.82 -16.04
CA LEU A 85 9.03 9.98 -16.65
C LEU A 85 8.47 8.66 -17.22
N SER A 86 9.16 7.53 -17.01
CA SER A 86 8.65 6.21 -17.37
C SER A 86 8.92 5.18 -16.27
N LYS A 87 8.16 4.08 -16.30
CA LYS A 87 8.36 2.94 -15.42
C LYS A 87 9.77 2.38 -15.50
N GLU A 88 10.28 2.22 -16.73
CA GLU A 88 11.62 1.67 -17.00
C GLU A 88 12.73 2.53 -16.42
N GLN A 89 12.61 3.86 -16.59
CA GLN A 89 13.53 4.82 -15.98
C GLN A 89 13.49 4.73 -14.46
N PHE A 90 12.29 4.61 -13.86
CA PHE A 90 12.18 4.51 -12.41
C PHE A 90 12.81 3.21 -11.88
N VAL A 91 12.54 2.06 -12.51
CA VAL A 91 13.16 0.77 -12.15
C VAL A 91 14.68 0.86 -12.24
N THR A 92 15.20 1.40 -13.37
CA THR A 92 16.64 1.57 -13.58
C THR A 92 17.25 2.49 -12.53
N TYR A 93 16.57 3.61 -12.24
CA TYR A 93 17.00 4.54 -11.21
C TYR A 93 17.13 3.88 -9.82
N LEU A 94 16.12 3.12 -9.39
CA LEU A 94 16.15 2.40 -8.11
C LEU A 94 17.26 1.34 -8.08
N GLY A 95 17.48 0.63 -9.19
CA GLY A 95 18.51 -0.40 -9.30
C GLY A 95 19.95 0.17 -9.30
N GLY A 96 20.11 1.41 -9.74
CA GLY A 96 21.42 2.12 -9.79
C GLY A 96 21.81 2.80 -8.46
N GLN A 97 20.91 2.83 -7.46
CA GLN A 97 21.23 3.47 -6.18
C GLN A 97 22.21 2.62 -5.34
N ALA A 98 23.33 3.22 -4.96
CA ALA A 98 24.31 2.59 -4.06
C ALA A 98 23.73 2.40 -2.64
N ASP A 99 22.88 3.30 -2.19
CA ASP A 99 22.16 3.19 -0.93
C ASP A 99 20.89 2.34 -1.12
N LYS A 100 20.68 1.37 -0.26
CA LYS A 100 19.47 0.54 -0.26
C LYS A 100 18.28 1.22 0.44
N VAL A 101 18.32 2.53 0.66
CA VAL A 101 17.27 3.23 1.40
C VAL A 101 15.98 3.31 0.60
N ASN A 102 16.09 3.52 -0.72
CA ASN A 102 14.94 3.65 -1.62
C ASN A 102 14.71 2.39 -2.48
N PHE A 103 15.10 1.22 -1.99
CA PHE A 103 14.96 -0.04 -2.72
C PHE A 103 13.51 -0.40 -3.06
N LEU A 104 13.34 -1.16 -4.14
CA LEU A 104 12.09 -1.84 -4.46
C LEU A 104 12.08 -3.21 -3.77
N PRO A 105 11.16 -3.49 -2.84
CA PRO A 105 11.09 -4.78 -2.17
C PRO A 105 10.82 -5.94 -3.14
N THR A 106 11.55 -7.04 -2.96
CA THR A 106 11.38 -8.28 -3.71
C THR A 106 10.13 -9.05 -3.27
N ASP A 107 9.68 -10.03 -4.07
CA ASP A 107 8.55 -10.89 -3.70
C ASP A 107 8.82 -11.72 -2.45
N ASN A 108 10.06 -12.12 -2.20
CA ASN A 108 10.43 -12.82 -0.95
C ASN A 108 10.31 -11.92 0.27
N GLU A 109 10.75 -10.66 0.17
CA GLU A 109 10.57 -9.68 1.25
C GLU A 109 9.08 -9.38 1.49
N LEU A 110 8.27 -9.32 0.42
CA LEU A 110 6.81 -9.18 0.57
C LEU A 110 6.18 -10.36 1.32
N LYS A 111 6.54 -11.60 0.98
CA LYS A 111 6.02 -12.78 1.70
C LYS A 111 6.33 -12.71 3.18
N ILE A 112 7.56 -12.33 3.53
CA ILE A 112 7.97 -12.11 4.91
C ILE A 112 7.17 -10.96 5.53
N GLY A 113 7.01 -9.83 4.82
CA GLY A 113 6.25 -8.67 5.26
C GLY A 113 4.80 -9.01 5.59
N PHE A 114 4.08 -9.71 4.72
CA PHE A 114 2.71 -10.17 4.99
C PHE A 114 2.61 -11.06 6.22
N ASP A 115 3.63 -11.85 6.49
CA ASP A 115 3.66 -12.81 7.58
C ASP A 115 4.07 -12.21 8.93
N THR A 116 4.83 -11.12 8.91
CA THR A 116 5.51 -10.59 10.11
C THR A 116 5.27 -9.12 10.40
N ALA A 117 4.96 -8.29 9.40
CA ALA A 117 4.83 -6.85 9.60
C ALA A 117 3.61 -6.51 10.43
N GLN A 118 3.81 -5.66 11.42
CA GLN A 118 2.76 -5.08 12.25
C GLN A 118 2.55 -3.63 11.82
N LEU A 119 1.59 -3.43 10.93
CA LEU A 119 1.29 -2.12 10.37
C LEU A 119 0.36 -1.32 11.29
N ILE A 120 0.45 0.00 11.24
CA ILE A 120 -0.54 0.87 11.86
C ILE A 120 -1.91 0.66 11.16
N ASN A 121 -2.99 0.86 11.90
CA ASN A 121 -4.35 0.55 11.43
C ASN A 121 -4.67 1.15 10.06
N LYS A 122 -4.29 2.40 9.81
CA LYS A 122 -4.54 3.10 8.56
C LYS A 122 -3.82 2.45 7.38
N GLN A 123 -2.55 2.06 7.56
CA GLN A 123 -1.76 1.36 6.53
C GLN A 123 -2.32 -0.04 6.27
N ALA A 124 -2.65 -0.80 7.33
CA ALA A 124 -3.22 -2.12 7.20
C ALA A 124 -4.57 -2.10 6.47
N ALA A 125 -5.49 -1.19 6.87
CA ALA A 125 -6.77 -1.01 6.20
C ALA A 125 -6.58 -0.60 4.73
N GLY A 126 -5.64 0.30 4.44
CA GLY A 126 -5.32 0.71 3.09
C GLY A 126 -4.81 -0.43 2.22
N ILE A 127 -3.85 -1.22 2.69
CA ILE A 127 -3.35 -2.40 1.94
C ILE A 127 -4.49 -3.36 1.63
N LEU A 128 -5.33 -3.71 2.61
CA LEU A 128 -6.47 -4.61 2.41
C LEU A 128 -7.48 -4.01 1.40
N TYR A 129 -7.76 -2.73 1.49
CA TYR A 129 -8.64 -2.04 0.55
C TYR A 129 -8.10 -2.06 -0.89
N PHE A 130 -6.81 -1.79 -1.08
CA PHE A 130 -6.18 -1.84 -2.41
C PHE A 130 -6.17 -3.27 -2.98
N ILE A 131 -5.94 -4.28 -2.14
CA ILE A 131 -6.04 -5.69 -2.55
C ILE A 131 -7.49 -5.99 -2.97
N GLU A 132 -8.47 -5.66 -2.14
CA GLU A 132 -9.90 -5.87 -2.46
C GLU A 132 -10.28 -5.20 -3.78
N SER A 133 -9.88 -3.96 -4.01
CA SER A 133 -10.19 -3.23 -5.25
C SER A 133 -9.61 -3.89 -6.51
N LYS A 134 -8.52 -4.65 -6.40
CA LYS A 134 -7.89 -5.36 -7.52
C LYS A 134 -8.49 -6.76 -7.77
N ILE A 135 -8.83 -7.48 -6.70
CA ILE A 135 -9.32 -8.87 -6.82
C ILE A 135 -10.84 -8.98 -6.93
N ARG A 136 -11.55 -7.91 -6.58
CA ARG A 136 -13.00 -7.90 -6.55
C ARG A 136 -13.60 -8.15 -7.94
N ASN A 137 -14.35 -9.24 -8.07
CA ASN A 137 -15.10 -9.51 -9.28
C ASN A 137 -16.48 -8.83 -9.19
N ARG A 138 -16.65 -7.70 -9.87
CA ARG A 138 -17.88 -6.89 -9.85
C ARG A 138 -19.12 -7.65 -10.31
N GLN A 139 -18.97 -8.67 -11.15
CA GLN A 139 -20.10 -9.47 -11.62
C GLN A 139 -20.61 -10.45 -10.55
N LEU A 140 -19.74 -10.85 -9.62
CA LEU A 140 -20.06 -11.81 -8.56
C LEU A 140 -20.36 -11.14 -7.22
N GLN A 141 -20.05 -9.85 -7.06
CA GLN A 141 -20.27 -9.12 -5.83
C GLN A 141 -21.62 -8.42 -5.83
N SER A 142 -22.42 -8.64 -4.80
CA SER A 142 -23.73 -8.02 -4.62
C SER A 142 -23.65 -6.60 -4.03
N THR A 143 -22.48 -6.21 -3.50
CA THR A 143 -22.29 -4.92 -2.85
C THR A 143 -21.26 -4.07 -3.60
N GLN A 144 -21.46 -2.76 -3.58
CA GLN A 144 -20.51 -1.80 -4.13
C GLN A 144 -19.32 -1.64 -3.16
N LEU A 145 -18.09 -1.51 -3.70
CA LEU A 145 -16.95 -1.10 -2.91
C LEU A 145 -17.08 0.40 -2.63
N LEU A 146 -17.10 0.77 -1.36
CA LEU A 146 -17.14 2.18 -0.94
C LEU A 146 -15.75 2.81 -1.01
N GLY A 147 -15.64 4.12 -0.78
CA GLY A 147 -14.35 4.80 -0.65
C GLY A 147 -13.53 4.29 0.55
N ILE A 148 -12.23 4.44 0.49
CA ILE A 148 -11.28 3.92 1.49
C ILE A 148 -11.57 4.37 2.93
N ASN A 149 -12.11 5.58 3.08
CA ASN A 149 -12.43 6.18 4.38
C ASN A 149 -13.72 5.62 5.03
N LYS A 150 -14.48 4.80 4.31
CA LYS A 150 -15.73 4.19 4.81
C LYS A 150 -15.48 2.84 5.51
N TYR A 151 -14.23 2.37 5.51
CA TYR A 151 -13.88 1.09 6.10
C TYR A 151 -13.13 1.25 7.43
N SER A 152 -13.48 0.40 8.38
CA SER A 152 -12.73 0.19 9.62
C SER A 152 -11.98 -1.13 9.58
N LEU A 153 -10.88 -1.20 10.34
CA LEU A 153 -10.05 -2.39 10.44
C LEU A 153 -10.53 -3.26 11.60
N GLU A 154 -10.79 -4.54 11.32
CA GLU A 154 -11.21 -5.51 12.32
C GLU A 154 -10.26 -6.71 12.39
N HIS A 155 -10.26 -7.39 13.55
CA HIS A 155 -9.42 -8.54 13.82
C HIS A 155 -10.24 -9.83 13.70
N LEU A 156 -9.81 -10.75 12.81
CA LEU A 156 -10.43 -12.08 12.70
C LEU A 156 -10.27 -12.88 14.00
N MET A 157 -9.05 -12.93 14.53
CA MET A 157 -8.77 -13.43 15.87
C MET A 157 -8.78 -12.24 16.84
N PRO A 158 -9.66 -12.23 17.85
CA PRO A 158 -9.77 -11.11 18.77
C PRO A 158 -8.49 -10.90 19.58
N LYS A 159 -8.19 -9.64 19.94
CA LYS A 159 -6.99 -9.30 20.74
C LYS A 159 -6.93 -10.06 22.07
N LYS A 160 -8.11 -10.35 22.68
CA LYS A 160 -8.24 -11.14 23.92
C LYS A 160 -8.68 -12.58 23.61
N TRP A 161 -8.07 -13.19 22.59
CA TRP A 161 -8.41 -14.55 22.14
C TRP A 161 -8.35 -15.61 23.25
N GLU A 162 -7.49 -15.42 24.24
CA GLU A 162 -7.32 -16.34 25.37
C GLU A 162 -8.62 -16.57 26.15
N ASN A 163 -9.54 -15.60 26.14
CA ASN A 163 -10.81 -15.68 26.83
C ASN A 163 -11.82 -16.60 26.10
N HIS A 164 -11.66 -16.81 24.81
CA HIS A 164 -12.68 -17.43 23.95
C HIS A 164 -12.17 -18.56 23.05
N TRP A 165 -10.86 -18.64 22.80
CA TRP A 165 -10.28 -19.54 21.80
C TRP A 165 -9.51 -20.72 22.38
N GLY A 166 -9.73 -21.02 23.67
CA GLY A 166 -9.12 -22.13 24.37
C GLY A 166 -7.65 -21.91 24.74
N LYS A 167 -7.16 -22.79 25.63
CA LYS A 167 -5.77 -22.75 26.11
C LYS A 167 -4.84 -23.37 25.08
N LEU A 168 -3.68 -22.77 24.87
CA LEU A 168 -2.60 -23.35 24.09
C LEU A 168 -1.72 -24.27 24.95
N PRO A 169 -1.16 -25.33 24.34
CA PRO A 169 -0.39 -26.32 25.08
C PRO A 169 0.97 -25.78 25.55
N SER A 170 1.51 -24.72 24.93
CA SER A 170 2.81 -24.17 25.32
C SER A 170 2.85 -22.64 25.29
N GLN A 171 3.80 -22.08 26.05
CA GLN A 171 4.09 -20.65 26.04
C GLN A 171 4.63 -20.17 24.68
N GLU A 172 5.37 -21.01 23.98
CA GLU A 172 5.91 -20.70 22.65
C GLU A 172 4.79 -20.50 21.63
N GLU A 173 3.78 -21.37 21.61
CA GLU A 173 2.61 -21.25 20.75
C GLU A 173 1.78 -20.00 21.07
N LYS A 174 1.69 -19.64 22.34
CA LYS A 174 1.06 -18.39 22.77
C LYS A 174 1.79 -17.17 22.21
N ILE A 175 3.12 -17.13 22.31
CA ILE A 175 3.95 -16.07 21.75
C ILE A 175 3.77 -15.99 20.21
N LYS A 176 3.80 -17.14 19.54
CA LYS A 176 3.59 -17.23 18.08
C LYS A 176 2.22 -16.68 17.68
N ARG A 177 1.17 -17.05 18.38
CA ARG A 177 -0.20 -16.55 18.13
C ARG A 177 -0.30 -15.04 18.36
N ASN A 178 0.26 -14.54 19.46
CA ASN A 178 0.27 -13.12 19.76
C ASN A 178 1.02 -12.28 18.72
N ARG A 179 2.08 -12.81 18.12
CA ARG A 179 2.77 -12.15 16.99
C ARG A 179 1.88 -11.99 15.76
N LYS A 180 0.96 -12.93 15.53
CA LYS A 180 0.06 -12.90 14.38
C LYS A 180 -1.14 -11.97 14.54
N LEU A 181 -1.41 -11.49 15.76
CA LEU A 181 -2.58 -10.63 16.05
C LEU A 181 -2.67 -9.38 15.14
N LEU A 182 -1.53 -8.74 14.87
CA LEU A 182 -1.47 -7.48 14.14
C LEU A 182 -0.93 -7.64 12.71
N THR A 183 -0.75 -8.88 12.23
CA THR A 183 -0.35 -9.12 10.84
C THR A 183 -1.56 -9.08 9.90
N LEU A 184 -1.32 -8.72 8.63
CA LEU A 184 -2.38 -8.58 7.62
C LEU A 184 -3.27 -9.83 7.49
N GLY A 185 -2.71 -11.04 7.69
CA GLY A 185 -3.47 -12.30 7.65
C GLY A 185 -4.50 -12.47 8.77
N ASN A 186 -4.46 -11.65 9.82
CA ASN A 186 -5.46 -11.64 10.90
C ASN A 186 -6.40 -10.43 10.83
N LEU A 187 -6.32 -9.62 9.80
CA LEU A 187 -7.07 -8.38 9.68
C LEU A 187 -8.04 -8.44 8.51
N THR A 188 -9.14 -7.74 8.64
CA THR A 188 -10.14 -7.52 7.58
C THR A 188 -10.64 -6.08 7.64
N ILE A 189 -11.27 -5.62 6.57
CA ILE A 189 -11.95 -4.33 6.52
C ILE A 189 -13.46 -4.54 6.51
N ILE A 190 -14.16 -3.75 7.29
CA ILE A 190 -15.63 -3.74 7.35
C ILE A 190 -16.16 -2.31 7.24
N THR A 191 -17.41 -2.16 6.80
CA THR A 191 -18.16 -0.90 6.78
C THR A 191 -18.88 -0.65 8.10
#